data_1690bd33cfd37196028dedba7093b086
#
_entry.id   1690bd33cfd37196028dedba7093b086
#
_cell.length_a   1.000
_cell.length_b   1.000
_cell.length_c   1.000
_cell.angle_alpha   90.00
_cell.angle_beta   90.00
_cell.angle_gamma   90.00
#
_symmetry.space_group_name_H-M   'P 1'
#
loop_
_entity.id
_entity.type
_entity.pdbx_description
1 polymer ?
#
loop_
_entity_poly.entity_id
_entity_poly.type
_entity_poly.pdbx_seq_one_letter_code
_entity_poly.pdbx_strand_id
1 'polypeptide(L)'
;SWNLHEYGERRGCLRRRGEDETRYETLLREDTEQTQTLITDAGLPAPTCYTYPFGACSKESETLLKSMGFRCTLGCEERINTVTRNPDCLFELGRFNRPAGQSTESYLHRALGED
;
A
#
# COMPACT_ATOMS: atom_id res chain seq x y z
N SER A 1 -7.54 -3.32 0.31
CA SER A 1 -7.69 -4.79 0.34
C SER A 1 -9.01 -5.18 0.98
N TRP A 2 -9.53 -6.31 0.59
CA TRP A 2 -10.75 -6.88 1.15
C TRP A 2 -10.44 -7.70 2.42
N ASN A 3 -9.62 -8.74 2.30
CA ASN A 3 -9.30 -9.67 3.38
C ASN A 3 -7.82 -9.64 3.84
N LEU A 4 -6.94 -8.92 3.17
CA LEU A 4 -5.51 -8.97 3.47
C LEU A 4 -5.10 -8.10 4.67
N HIS A 5 -6.05 -7.43 5.33
CA HIS A 5 -5.80 -6.63 6.54
C HIS A 5 -6.15 -7.39 7.83
N GLU A 6 -6.01 -8.69 7.81
CA GLU A 6 -6.25 -9.56 8.95
C GLU A 6 -4.94 -10.12 9.52
N TYR A 7 -4.95 -10.39 10.83
CA TYR A 7 -3.87 -11.11 11.49
C TYR A 7 -4.04 -12.61 11.22
N GLY A 8 -3.16 -13.18 10.44
CA GLY A 8 -3.23 -14.58 10.05
C GLY A 8 -1.86 -15.11 9.62
N GLU A 9 -1.86 -16.23 8.93
CA GLU A 9 -0.63 -16.83 8.41
C GLU A 9 0.07 -15.98 7.35
N ARG A 10 -0.67 -15.09 6.68
CA ARG A 10 -0.14 -14.10 5.73
C ARG A 10 -0.09 -12.73 6.39
N ARG A 11 1.02 -12.06 6.27
CA ARG A 11 1.15 -10.66 6.69
C ARG A 11 0.84 -9.74 5.51
N GLY A 12 -0.36 -9.16 5.48
CA GLY A 12 -0.77 -8.23 4.43
C GLY A 12 -0.61 -8.80 3.03
N CYS A 13 0.04 -8.05 2.15
CA CYS A 13 0.31 -8.44 0.76
C CYS A 13 1.66 -9.16 0.58
N LEU A 14 2.25 -9.70 1.65
CA LEU A 14 3.51 -10.43 1.55
C LEU A 14 3.28 -11.83 0.98
N ARG A 15 4.07 -12.22 -0.03
CA ARG A 15 4.09 -13.58 -0.54
C ARG A 15 4.68 -14.52 0.53
N ARG A 16 4.04 -15.64 0.79
CA ARG A 16 4.53 -16.61 1.75
C ARG A 16 5.78 -17.31 1.23
N ARG A 17 6.66 -17.73 2.14
CA ARG A 17 7.83 -18.52 1.77
C ARG A 17 7.41 -19.82 1.11
N GLY A 18 7.93 -20.10 -0.10
CA GLY A 18 7.60 -21.29 -0.88
C GLY A 18 6.24 -21.26 -1.58
N GLU A 19 5.52 -20.14 -1.50
CA GLU A 19 4.27 -19.97 -2.24
C GLU A 19 4.55 -19.82 -3.73
N ASP A 20 3.76 -20.49 -4.55
CA ASP A 20 3.77 -20.32 -6.01
C ASP A 20 3.38 -18.89 -6.39
N GLU A 21 4.11 -18.30 -7.34
CA GLU A 21 3.90 -16.92 -7.75
C GLU A 21 2.52 -16.70 -8.37
N THR A 22 2.10 -17.59 -9.25
CA THR A 22 0.79 -17.52 -9.90
C THR A 22 -0.34 -17.57 -8.87
N ARG A 23 -0.21 -18.41 -7.86
CA ARG A 23 -1.18 -18.51 -6.76
C ARG A 23 -1.22 -17.23 -5.94
N TYR A 24 -0.06 -16.65 -5.64
CA TYR A 24 0.05 -15.38 -4.93
C TYR A 24 -0.60 -14.24 -5.72
N GLU A 25 -0.28 -14.11 -7.01
CA GLU A 25 -0.86 -13.09 -7.87
C GLU A 25 -2.38 -13.24 -8.01
N THR A 26 -2.87 -14.46 -8.17
CA THR A 26 -4.31 -14.73 -8.23
C THR A 26 -5.01 -14.25 -6.97
N LEU A 27 -4.49 -14.59 -5.79
CA LEU A 27 -5.05 -14.18 -4.51
C LEU A 27 -5.07 -12.65 -4.36
N LEU A 28 -3.97 -11.98 -4.66
CA LEU A 28 -3.88 -10.52 -4.55
C LEU A 28 -4.81 -9.82 -5.56
N ARG A 29 -4.91 -10.36 -6.77
CA ARG A 29 -5.82 -9.86 -7.80
C ARG A 29 -7.27 -9.97 -7.36
N GLU A 30 -7.71 -11.14 -6.93
CA GLU A 30 -9.09 -11.38 -6.49
C GLU A 30 -9.47 -10.48 -5.31
N ASP A 31 -8.60 -10.36 -4.30
CA ASP A 31 -8.81 -9.46 -3.15
C ASP A 31 -8.94 -7.99 -3.58
N THR A 32 -8.10 -7.58 -4.51
CA THR A 32 -8.09 -6.20 -5.01
C THR A 32 -9.31 -5.90 -5.89
N GLU A 33 -9.67 -6.81 -6.78
CA GLU A 33 -10.86 -6.69 -7.65
C GLU A 33 -12.14 -6.60 -6.83
N GLN A 34 -12.24 -7.36 -5.74
CA GLN A 34 -13.37 -7.26 -4.82
C GLN A 34 -13.50 -5.84 -4.23
N THR A 35 -12.39 -5.26 -3.79
CA THR A 35 -12.38 -3.89 -3.28
C THR A 35 -12.73 -2.87 -4.38
N GLN A 36 -12.17 -3.01 -5.58
CA GLN A 36 -12.47 -2.13 -6.71
C GLN A 36 -13.96 -2.18 -7.08
N THR A 37 -14.54 -3.38 -7.13
CA THR A 37 -15.95 -3.58 -7.44
C THR A 37 -16.84 -2.90 -6.41
N LEU A 38 -16.58 -3.07 -5.12
CA LEU A 38 -17.36 -2.41 -4.07
C LEU A 38 -17.31 -0.88 -4.15
N ILE A 39 -16.14 -0.32 -4.46
CA ILE A 39 -15.97 1.12 -4.60
C ILE A 39 -16.75 1.64 -5.82
N THR A 40 -16.65 0.97 -6.96
CA THR A 40 -17.34 1.39 -8.20
C THR A 40 -18.84 1.16 -8.13
N ASP A 41 -19.30 0.10 -7.50
CA ASP A 41 -20.73 -0.17 -7.27
C ASP A 41 -21.36 0.88 -6.34
N ALA A 42 -20.58 1.48 -5.46
CA ALA A 42 -21.01 2.61 -4.64
C ALA A 42 -21.05 3.95 -5.42
N GLY A 43 -20.81 3.95 -6.72
CA GLY A 43 -20.82 5.14 -7.57
C GLY A 43 -19.56 6.00 -7.49
N LEU A 44 -18.49 5.48 -6.90
CA LEU A 44 -17.20 6.17 -6.81
C LEU A 44 -16.28 5.77 -7.98
N PRO A 45 -15.34 6.64 -8.38
CA PRO A 45 -14.37 6.28 -9.40
C PRO A 45 -13.47 5.12 -8.94
N ALA A 46 -12.97 4.33 -9.90
CA ALA A 46 -12.03 3.26 -9.61
C ALA A 46 -10.80 3.79 -8.84
N PRO A 47 -10.37 3.11 -7.77
CA PRO A 47 -9.23 3.55 -6.98
C PRO A 47 -7.93 3.48 -7.79
N THR A 48 -7.09 4.49 -7.65
CA THR A 48 -5.77 4.58 -8.32
C THR A 48 -4.60 4.54 -7.34
N CYS A 49 -4.88 4.54 -6.04
CA CYS A 49 -3.90 4.43 -4.97
C CYS A 49 -4.17 3.20 -4.11
N TYR A 50 -3.14 2.41 -3.84
CA TYR A 50 -3.23 1.22 -3.00
C TYR A 50 -2.37 1.39 -1.75
N THR A 51 -2.96 1.16 -0.59
CA THR A 51 -2.23 1.14 0.69
C THR A 51 -2.02 -0.30 1.12
N TYR A 52 -0.76 -0.70 1.25
CA TYR A 52 -0.43 -2.06 1.68
C TYR A 52 -0.83 -2.28 3.15
N PRO A 53 -1.66 -3.29 3.45
CA PRO A 53 -1.94 -3.70 4.81
C PRO A 53 -0.64 -3.98 5.58
N PHE A 54 -0.47 -3.37 6.76
CA PHE A 54 0.74 -3.44 7.58
C PHE A 54 2.03 -2.94 6.88
N GLY A 55 1.92 -2.29 5.73
CA GLY A 55 3.05 -1.95 4.88
C GLY A 55 3.77 -3.17 4.27
N ALA A 56 3.19 -4.36 4.38
CA ALA A 56 3.80 -5.60 3.94
C ALA A 56 3.45 -5.90 2.49
N CYS A 57 4.45 -5.96 1.64
CA CYS A 57 4.31 -6.24 0.22
C CYS A 57 5.47 -7.11 -0.30
N SER A 58 5.26 -7.71 -1.45
CA SER A 58 6.30 -8.41 -2.22
C SER A 58 6.54 -7.70 -3.53
N LYS A 59 7.69 -7.90 -4.13
CA LYS A 59 8.08 -7.24 -5.38
C LYS A 59 7.07 -7.47 -6.51
N GLU A 60 6.48 -8.66 -6.57
CA GLU A 60 5.49 -9.02 -7.59
C GLU A 60 4.20 -8.20 -7.44
N SER A 61 3.85 -7.77 -6.23
CA SER A 61 2.63 -6.99 -5.97
C SER A 61 2.61 -5.65 -6.70
N GLU A 62 3.74 -4.98 -6.82
CA GLU A 62 3.83 -3.71 -7.53
C GLU A 62 3.48 -3.87 -9.02
N THR A 63 4.10 -4.85 -9.68
CA THR A 63 3.83 -5.14 -11.10
C THR A 63 2.36 -5.49 -11.32
N LEU A 64 1.78 -6.31 -10.45
CA LEU A 64 0.37 -6.68 -10.53
C LEU A 64 -0.55 -5.47 -10.34
N LEU A 65 -0.34 -4.65 -9.30
CA LEU A 65 -1.16 -3.47 -9.05
C LEU A 65 -1.07 -2.43 -10.17
N LYS A 66 0.11 -2.23 -10.75
CA LYS A 66 0.27 -1.41 -11.96
C LYS A 66 -0.61 -1.92 -13.11
N SER A 67 -0.64 -3.23 -13.34
CA SER A 67 -1.47 -3.85 -14.38
C SER A 67 -2.97 -3.70 -14.10
N MET A 68 -3.37 -3.50 -12.85
CA MET A 68 -4.75 -3.27 -12.42
C MET A 68 -5.17 -1.79 -12.39
N GLY A 69 -4.31 -0.88 -12.85
CA GLY A 69 -4.61 0.55 -12.97
C GLY A 69 -4.20 1.40 -11.78
N PHE A 70 -3.51 0.85 -10.79
CA PHE A 70 -2.97 1.65 -9.69
C PHE A 70 -1.76 2.47 -10.15
N ARG A 71 -1.69 3.72 -9.71
CA ARG A 71 -0.66 4.70 -10.08
C ARG A 71 0.28 5.03 -8.94
N CYS A 72 -0.09 4.67 -7.71
CA CYS A 72 0.75 4.83 -6.53
C CYS A 72 0.41 3.79 -5.49
N THR A 73 1.38 3.50 -4.63
CA THR A 73 1.20 2.66 -3.45
C THR A 73 1.80 3.32 -2.23
N LEU A 74 1.22 3.05 -1.07
CA LEU A 74 1.66 3.54 0.23
C LEU A 74 2.07 2.37 1.11
N GLY A 75 3.28 2.46 1.68
CA GLY A 75 3.75 1.58 2.73
C GLY A 75 3.45 2.12 4.13
N CYS A 76 4.15 1.61 5.13
CA CYS A 76 4.10 2.09 6.52
C CYS A 76 5.45 2.61 7.03
N GLU A 77 6.48 2.63 6.20
CA GLU A 77 7.78 3.18 6.56
C GLU A 77 7.72 4.69 6.69
N GLU A 78 8.20 5.22 7.81
CA GLU A 78 8.31 6.66 8.02
C GLU A 78 9.55 7.20 7.32
N ARG A 79 9.35 7.81 6.18
CA ARG A 79 10.42 8.44 5.39
C ARG A 79 9.89 9.58 4.52
N ILE A 80 10.73 10.55 4.25
CA ILE A 80 10.46 11.60 3.27
C ILE A 80 10.56 11.00 1.87
N ASN A 81 9.58 11.28 1.04
CA ASN A 81 9.52 10.80 -0.33
C ASN A 81 10.17 11.83 -1.28
N THR A 82 11.01 11.33 -2.20
CA THR A 82 11.51 12.15 -3.31
C THR A 82 10.66 11.88 -4.54
N VAL A 83 9.88 12.88 -4.95
CA VAL A 83 9.04 12.80 -6.14
C VAL A 83 9.78 13.40 -7.33
N THR A 84 9.88 12.62 -8.41
CA THR A 84 10.54 13.01 -9.65
C THR A 84 9.56 12.96 -10.83
N ARG A 85 10.05 13.18 -12.04
CA ARG A 85 9.24 13.00 -13.27
C ARG A 85 9.06 11.52 -13.66
N ASN A 86 9.82 10.60 -13.04
CA ASN A 86 9.61 9.16 -13.24
C ASN A 86 8.42 8.69 -12.38
N PRO A 87 7.31 8.21 -12.97
CA PRO A 87 6.14 7.78 -12.23
C PRO A 87 6.40 6.59 -11.28
N ASP A 88 7.46 5.83 -11.48
CA ASP A 88 7.82 4.71 -10.60
C ASP A 88 8.17 5.17 -9.18
N CYS A 89 8.55 6.44 -8.99
CA CYS A 89 8.80 6.99 -7.64
C CYS A 89 7.54 7.06 -6.76
N LEU A 90 6.35 6.88 -7.32
CA LEU A 90 5.08 6.91 -6.60
C LEU A 90 4.69 5.56 -6.00
N PHE A 91 5.53 4.54 -6.13
CA PHE A 91 5.29 3.22 -5.55
C PHE A 91 6.08 3.05 -4.25
N GLU A 92 5.44 2.40 -3.27
CA GLU A 92 5.94 2.24 -1.90
C GLU A 92 6.27 3.56 -1.19
N LEU A 93 5.42 4.57 -1.36
CA LEU A 93 5.58 5.84 -0.66
C LEU A 93 5.57 5.64 0.85
N GLY A 94 6.54 6.22 1.53
CA GLY A 94 6.58 6.32 2.97
C GLY A 94 5.54 7.31 3.49
N ARG A 95 5.15 7.16 4.74
CA ARG A 95 4.20 8.07 5.40
C ARG A 95 4.47 8.12 6.88
N PHE A 96 4.26 9.29 7.47
CA PHE A 96 4.41 9.50 8.90
C PHE A 96 3.06 9.33 9.59
N ASN A 97 3.02 8.49 10.61
CA ASN A 97 1.86 8.37 11.48
C ASN A 97 1.88 9.49 12.52
N ARG A 98 0.75 10.14 12.72
CA ARG A 98 0.57 11.13 13.79
C ARG A 98 -0.23 10.47 14.93
N PRO A 99 0.43 10.01 16.00
CA PRO A 99 -0.26 9.42 17.14
C PRO A 99 -1.05 10.47 17.92
N ALA A 100 -2.07 10.03 18.62
CA ALA A 100 -2.82 10.89 19.54
C ALA A 100 -1.90 11.45 20.63
N GLY A 101 -2.12 12.70 21.02
CA GLY A 101 -1.35 13.36 22.08
C GLY A 101 -0.02 13.98 21.63
N GLN A 102 0.42 13.76 20.41
CA GLN A 102 1.61 14.43 19.87
C GLN A 102 1.26 15.84 19.38
N SER A 103 2.04 16.87 19.79
CA SER A 103 1.86 18.22 19.29
C SER A 103 2.21 18.29 17.78
N THR A 104 1.64 19.27 17.08
CA THR A 104 1.94 19.49 15.65
C THR A 104 3.43 19.79 15.45
N GLU A 105 4.02 20.60 16.30
CA GLU A 105 5.43 20.96 16.26
C GLU A 105 6.32 19.72 16.39
N SER A 106 6.13 18.91 17.44
CA SER A 106 6.89 17.67 17.64
C SER A 106 6.72 16.68 16.49
N TYR A 107 5.50 16.57 15.94
CA TYR A 107 5.24 15.74 14.77
C TYR A 107 6.02 16.23 13.54
N LEU A 108 5.99 17.54 13.25
CA LEU A 108 6.68 18.11 12.09
C LEU A 108 8.20 18.00 12.20
N HIS A 109 8.77 18.28 13.39
CA HIS A 109 10.22 18.10 13.63
C HIS A 109 10.65 16.65 13.32
N ARG A 110 9.90 15.67 13.79
CA ARG A 110 10.16 14.25 13.49
C ARG A 110 10.02 13.94 12.00
N ALA A 111 8.95 14.41 11.38
CA ALA A 111 8.67 14.12 9.98
C ALA A 111 9.66 14.80 9.01
N LEU A 112 10.19 15.96 9.38
CA LEU A 112 11.16 16.71 8.58
C LEU A 112 12.62 16.37 8.90
N GLY A 113 12.86 15.57 9.94
CA GLY A 113 14.22 15.25 10.41
C GLY A 113 14.95 16.44 11.02
N GLU A 114 14.19 17.42 11.53
CA GLU A 114 14.71 18.58 12.26
C GLU A 114 14.74 18.21 13.76
N ASP A 115 15.90 17.84 14.24
CA ASP A 115 16.16 17.62 15.67
C ASP A 115 16.55 18.94 16.36
#